data_ec3bf8b41d727699d9b24f5e21c1af7a
#
_entry.id   ec3bf8b41d727699d9b24f5e21c1af7a
#
_cell.length_a   1.000
_cell.length_b   1.000
_cell.length_c   1.000
_cell.angle_alpha   90.00
_cell.angle_beta   90.00
_cell.angle_gamma   90.00
#
_symmetry.space_group_name_H-M   'P 1'
#
loop_
_entity.id
_entity.type
_entity.pdbx_description
1 polymer ?
#
loop_
_entity_poly.entity_id
_entity_poly.type
_entity_poly.pdbx_seq_one_letter_code
_entity_poly.pdbx_strand_id
1 'polypeptide(L)'
;QWLARHAKELADVRVGLIIVDEAHHAVAPSYQNIFEMHRAALKMGMTATPCRMKKQSFTNLFSRLLVSPPTSDFIDRGYLAPYDYVVIGKYSTEQLTVDSLKARGADGDYAVQEMDEKLNVPESIKRLYASLMQYAKGRKGIVFAIDILHAQVIARYYEQMGIRAVALDSNTPSKKRQEMVEAFRKGELDCLVNVNLFDEGFDCPYV
;
A
#
# COMPACT_ATOMS: atom_id res chain seq x y z
N GLN A 1 0.72 17.72 -0.02
CA GLN A 1 1.20 18.40 -1.24
C GLN A 1 0.49 19.75 -1.46
N TRP A 2 -0.84 19.83 -1.33
CA TRP A 2 -1.57 21.10 -1.51
C TRP A 2 -1.09 22.18 -0.53
N LEU A 3 -1.03 21.87 0.77
CA LEU A 3 -0.53 22.77 1.82
C LEU A 3 0.88 23.31 1.51
N ALA A 4 1.79 22.47 1.01
CA ALA A 4 3.14 22.91 0.69
C ALA A 4 3.19 23.90 -0.48
N ARG A 5 2.25 23.81 -1.44
CA ARG A 5 2.13 24.75 -2.57
C ARG A 5 1.51 26.07 -2.16
N HIS A 6 0.63 26.07 -1.14
CA HIS A 6 -0.10 27.25 -0.65
C HIS A 6 0.46 27.74 0.70
N ALA A 7 1.70 27.35 1.02
CA ALA A 7 2.34 27.67 2.29
C ALA A 7 2.35 29.17 2.60
N LYS A 8 2.57 30.02 1.59
CA LYS A 8 2.58 31.48 1.75
C LYS A 8 1.20 32.05 2.16
N GLU A 9 0.12 31.49 1.62
CA GLU A 9 -1.25 31.93 1.94
C GLU A 9 -1.66 31.53 3.36
N LEU A 10 -1.01 30.50 3.91
CA LEU A 10 -1.28 29.97 5.25
C LEU A 10 -0.31 30.51 6.32
N ALA A 11 0.70 31.27 5.93
CA ALA A 11 1.72 31.79 6.87
C ALA A 11 1.13 32.64 8.00
N ASP A 12 0.06 33.38 7.71
CA ASP A 12 -0.62 34.26 8.67
C ASP A 12 -1.70 33.55 9.48
N VAL A 13 -1.97 32.25 9.16
CA VAL A 13 -2.97 31.48 9.89
C VAL A 13 -2.38 31.02 11.23
N ARG A 14 -3.04 31.36 12.33
CA ARG A 14 -2.63 30.95 13.67
C ARG A 14 -2.99 29.46 13.89
N VAL A 15 -1.96 28.59 13.83
CA VAL A 15 -2.11 27.14 14.01
C VAL A 15 -1.67 26.76 15.42
N GLY A 16 -2.55 26.13 16.20
CA GLY A 16 -2.24 25.63 17.54
C GLY A 16 -1.79 24.16 17.56
N LEU A 17 -2.26 23.35 16.60
CA LEU A 17 -1.96 21.93 16.48
C LEU A 17 -1.84 21.52 15.02
N ILE A 18 -0.83 20.74 14.70
CA ILE A 18 -0.64 20.08 13.40
C ILE A 18 -0.76 18.58 13.64
N ILE A 19 -1.72 17.95 12.97
CA ILE A 19 -1.87 16.49 12.96
C ILE A 19 -1.41 15.99 11.59
N VAL A 20 -0.49 15.02 11.60
CA VAL A 20 0.04 14.38 10.38
C VAL A 20 -0.37 12.93 10.39
N ASP A 21 -1.22 12.57 9.45
CA ASP A 21 -1.49 11.16 9.13
C ASP A 21 -0.36 10.60 8.25
N GLU A 22 -0.12 9.29 8.33
CA GLU A 22 1.04 8.63 7.73
C GLU A 22 2.36 9.37 8.02
N ALA A 23 2.58 9.66 9.32
CA ALA A 23 3.67 10.50 9.78
C ALA A 23 5.08 9.96 9.45
N HIS A 24 5.19 8.73 8.97
CA HIS A 24 6.44 8.20 8.41
C HIS A 24 6.91 9.00 7.17
N HIS A 25 6.03 9.77 6.53
CA HIS A 25 6.38 10.72 5.48
C HIS A 25 6.83 12.10 6.00
N ALA A 26 6.65 12.40 7.29
CA ALA A 26 6.87 13.73 7.86
C ALA A 26 8.32 14.24 7.78
N VAL A 27 9.30 13.37 7.52
CA VAL A 27 10.71 13.75 7.30
C VAL A 27 10.96 14.35 5.90
N ALA A 28 9.97 14.36 5.00
CA ALA A 28 10.12 14.98 3.70
C ALA A 28 10.17 16.52 3.83
N PRO A 29 10.96 17.22 2.99
CA PRO A 29 11.14 18.67 3.07
C PRO A 29 9.83 19.49 3.07
N SER A 30 8.80 19.02 2.37
CA SER A 30 7.49 19.67 2.33
C SER A 30 6.80 19.74 3.69
N TYR A 31 6.93 18.70 4.52
CA TYR A 31 6.41 18.68 5.89
C TYR A 31 7.26 19.55 6.82
N GLN A 32 8.58 19.47 6.68
CA GLN A 32 9.50 20.28 7.49
C GLN A 32 9.23 21.78 7.29
N ASN A 33 9.00 22.23 6.06
CA ASN A 33 8.64 23.63 5.76
C ASN A 33 7.35 24.05 6.48
N ILE A 34 6.33 23.21 6.56
CA ILE A 34 5.09 23.48 7.30
C ILE A 34 5.37 23.57 8.82
N PHE A 35 6.20 22.68 9.34
CA PHE A 35 6.58 22.69 10.75
C PHE A 35 7.40 23.92 11.14
N GLU A 36 8.29 24.37 10.27
CA GLU A 36 9.08 25.59 10.43
C GLU A 36 8.20 26.84 10.41
N MET A 37 7.24 26.89 9.52
CA MET A 37 6.28 28.00 9.41
C MET A 37 5.44 28.15 10.68
N HIS A 38 5.03 27.04 11.28
CA HIS A 38 4.20 26.99 12.47
C HIS A 38 4.94 26.40 13.67
N ARG A 39 6.13 26.92 13.99
CA ARG A 39 7.01 26.39 15.06
C ARG A 39 6.33 26.29 16.42
N ALA A 40 5.46 27.23 16.74
CA ALA A 40 4.73 27.30 18.00
C ALA A 40 3.61 26.26 18.11
N ALA A 41 3.17 25.67 16.99
CA ALA A 41 2.11 24.66 17.00
C ALA A 41 2.61 23.36 17.65
N LEU A 42 1.74 22.70 18.40
CA LEU A 42 1.95 21.32 18.82
C LEU A 42 1.94 20.39 17.58
N LYS A 43 2.70 19.32 17.62
CA LYS A 43 2.80 18.37 16.50
C LYS A 43 2.42 16.98 16.96
N MET A 44 1.48 16.36 16.27
CA MET A 44 1.05 14.98 16.49
C MET A 44 1.17 14.22 15.17
N GLY A 45 1.89 13.09 15.18
CA GLY A 45 1.99 12.18 14.05
C GLY A 45 1.30 10.86 14.35
N MET A 46 0.58 10.32 13.37
CA MET A 46 -0.02 9.00 13.43
C MET A 46 0.57 8.16 12.29
N THR A 47 0.97 6.93 12.57
CA THR A 47 1.46 5.98 11.57
C THR A 47 1.40 4.56 12.10
N ALA A 48 1.08 3.61 11.22
CA ALA A 48 1.20 2.19 11.52
C ALA A 48 2.66 1.69 11.44
N THR A 49 3.53 2.40 10.71
CA THR A 49 4.91 2.01 10.43
C THR A 49 5.88 3.11 10.86
N PRO A 50 6.27 3.19 12.15
CA PRO A 50 7.12 4.27 12.65
C PRO A 50 8.60 4.16 12.21
N CYS A 51 8.92 3.23 11.32
CA CYS A 51 10.27 3.01 10.78
C CYS A 51 10.28 3.25 9.28
N ARG A 52 11.34 3.92 8.78
CA ARG A 52 11.60 4.07 7.34
C ARG A 52 12.73 3.18 6.87
N MET A 53 12.66 2.70 5.63
CA MET A 53 13.72 1.92 4.98
C MET A 53 15.08 2.64 4.98
N LYS A 54 15.09 3.97 4.90
CA LYS A 54 16.33 4.80 4.93
C LYS A 54 16.85 5.10 6.34
N LYS A 55 16.37 4.43 7.40
CA LYS A 55 16.79 4.63 8.80
C LYS A 55 16.74 6.10 9.28
N GLN A 56 15.88 6.94 8.69
CA GLN A 56 15.71 8.31 9.13
C GLN A 56 14.94 8.34 10.45
N SER A 57 15.45 9.06 11.42
CA SER A 57 14.85 9.19 12.74
C SER A 57 13.75 10.25 12.77
N PHE A 58 12.67 9.99 13.50
CA PHE A 58 11.61 10.97 13.79
C PHE A 58 11.92 11.85 15.01
N THR A 59 13.02 11.59 15.71
CA THR A 59 13.37 12.26 16.98
C THR A 59 13.55 13.77 16.84
N ASN A 60 13.86 14.24 15.63
CA ASN A 60 13.98 15.66 15.33
C ASN A 60 12.62 16.34 15.11
N LEU A 61 11.55 15.57 14.88
CA LEU A 61 10.21 16.09 14.57
C LEU A 61 9.24 15.89 15.72
N PHE A 62 9.35 14.77 16.43
CA PHE A 62 8.47 14.39 17.53
C PHE A 62 9.30 14.02 18.76
N SER A 63 8.94 14.60 19.89
CA SER A 63 9.67 14.40 21.16
C SER A 63 9.28 13.13 21.91
N ARG A 64 8.16 12.49 21.55
CA ARG A 64 7.63 11.32 22.23
C ARG A 64 6.99 10.35 21.25
N LEU A 65 7.26 9.06 21.43
CA LEU A 65 6.58 7.98 20.72
C LEU A 65 5.58 7.32 21.69
N LEU A 66 4.32 7.25 21.28
CA LEU A 66 3.29 6.46 21.95
C LEU A 66 3.02 5.24 21.07
N VAL A 67 3.18 4.06 21.63
CA VAL A 67 2.96 2.79 20.91
C VAL A 67 1.62 2.20 21.36
N SER A 68 0.79 1.80 20.38
CA SER A 68 -0.46 1.09 20.64
C SER A 68 -0.18 -0.33 21.19
N PRO A 69 -1.17 -0.99 21.79
CA PRO A 69 -1.11 -2.42 22.03
C PRO A 69 -0.79 -3.20 20.73
N PRO A 70 -0.24 -4.43 20.83
CA PRO A 70 0.04 -5.24 19.66
C PRO A 70 -1.23 -5.64 18.91
N THR A 71 -1.12 -5.96 17.63
CA THR A 71 -2.26 -6.35 16.77
C THR A 71 -3.03 -7.55 17.34
N SER A 72 -2.36 -8.48 18.01
CA SER A 72 -2.98 -9.62 18.69
C SER A 72 -4.06 -9.20 19.67
N ASP A 73 -3.82 -8.16 20.49
CA ASP A 73 -4.78 -7.68 21.45
C ASP A 73 -6.07 -7.17 20.79
N PHE A 74 -5.96 -6.57 19.61
CA PHE A 74 -7.11 -6.10 18.85
C PHE A 74 -7.88 -7.26 18.19
N ILE A 75 -7.17 -8.30 17.75
CA ILE A 75 -7.78 -9.55 17.26
C ILE A 75 -8.52 -10.24 18.39
N ASP A 76 -7.89 -10.41 19.56
CA ASP A 76 -8.49 -11.09 20.73
C ASP A 76 -9.73 -10.36 21.25
N ARG A 77 -9.78 -9.03 21.10
CA ARG A 77 -10.95 -8.21 21.44
C ARG A 77 -11.99 -8.13 20.31
N GLY A 78 -11.77 -8.75 19.17
CA GLY A 78 -12.69 -8.73 18.02
C GLY A 78 -12.73 -7.41 17.24
N TYR A 79 -11.77 -6.50 17.41
CA TYR A 79 -11.66 -5.28 16.62
C TYR A 79 -11.03 -5.51 15.27
N LEU A 80 -10.15 -6.51 15.15
CA LEU A 80 -9.50 -6.92 13.91
C LEU A 80 -9.80 -8.39 13.64
N ALA A 81 -9.88 -8.75 12.36
CA ALA A 81 -10.01 -10.12 11.92
C ALA A 81 -8.71 -10.90 12.16
N PRO A 82 -8.80 -12.20 12.49
CA PRO A 82 -7.62 -13.07 12.44
C PRO A 82 -7.12 -13.21 11.00
N TYR A 83 -5.82 -13.43 10.85
CA TYR A 83 -5.20 -13.59 9.54
C TYR A 83 -4.18 -14.71 9.53
N ASP A 84 -4.00 -15.32 8.37
CA ASP A 84 -2.92 -16.25 8.08
C ASP A 84 -1.88 -15.55 7.20
N TYR A 85 -0.64 -15.51 7.67
CA TYR A 85 0.46 -14.90 6.91
C TYR A 85 1.24 -15.98 6.17
N VAL A 86 1.05 -16.06 4.86
CA VAL A 86 1.73 -17.01 3.99
C VAL A 86 2.83 -16.30 3.21
N VAL A 87 4.06 -16.76 3.34
CA VAL A 87 5.21 -16.24 2.60
C VAL A 87 5.72 -17.27 1.60
N ILE A 88 6.31 -16.79 0.51
CA ILE A 88 7.02 -17.65 -0.44
C ILE A 88 8.20 -18.35 0.25
N GLY A 89 8.44 -19.60 -0.11
CA GLY A 89 9.53 -20.38 0.47
C GLY A 89 10.90 -19.80 0.15
N LYS A 90 11.81 -19.77 1.11
CA LYS A 90 13.16 -19.18 0.99
C LYS A 90 13.96 -19.64 -0.24
N TYR A 91 13.69 -20.85 -0.73
CA TYR A 91 14.40 -21.43 -1.86
C TYR A 91 13.47 -21.61 -3.08
N SER A 92 12.32 -20.97 -3.09
CA SER A 92 11.44 -20.96 -4.26
C SER A 92 12.06 -20.14 -5.41
N THR A 93 11.64 -20.44 -6.62
CA THR A 93 12.08 -19.71 -7.82
C THR A 93 11.78 -18.22 -7.70
N GLU A 94 10.62 -17.87 -7.11
CA GLU A 94 10.20 -16.48 -6.89
C GLU A 94 11.13 -15.79 -5.91
N GLN A 95 11.45 -16.41 -4.77
CA GLN A 95 12.35 -15.80 -3.80
C GLN A 95 13.75 -15.59 -4.38
N LEU A 96 14.26 -16.60 -5.10
CA LEU A 96 15.55 -16.48 -5.78
C LEU A 96 15.54 -15.38 -6.85
N THR A 97 14.41 -15.20 -7.55
CA THR A 97 14.24 -14.11 -8.52
C THR A 97 14.22 -12.76 -7.81
N VAL A 98 13.46 -12.61 -6.72
CA VAL A 98 13.41 -11.39 -5.91
C VAL A 98 14.80 -11.08 -5.33
N ASP A 99 15.51 -12.07 -4.79
CA ASP A 99 16.87 -11.90 -4.25
C ASP A 99 17.89 -11.48 -5.32
N SER A 100 17.60 -11.77 -6.60
CA SER A 100 18.43 -11.36 -7.73
C SER A 100 18.23 -9.91 -8.17
N LEU A 101 17.20 -9.21 -7.67
CA LEU A 101 16.91 -7.82 -8.00
C LEU A 101 17.96 -6.89 -7.37
N LYS A 102 18.56 -6.02 -8.19
CA LYS A 102 19.65 -5.14 -7.78
C LYS A 102 19.30 -3.66 -7.88
N ALA A 103 18.54 -3.29 -8.90
CA ALA A 103 18.17 -1.90 -9.13
C ALA A 103 17.17 -1.40 -8.07
N ARG A 104 17.35 -0.15 -7.66
CA ARG A 104 16.50 0.51 -6.67
C ARG A 104 15.91 1.79 -7.23
N GLY A 105 14.65 2.05 -6.91
CA GLY A 105 13.98 3.29 -7.18
C GLY A 105 14.44 4.44 -6.27
N ALA A 106 13.96 5.64 -6.55
CA ALA A 106 14.28 6.83 -5.76
C ALA A 106 13.80 6.75 -4.30
N ASP A 107 12.75 5.99 -4.03
CA ASP A 107 12.17 5.68 -2.73
C ASP A 107 12.99 4.65 -1.92
N GLY A 108 13.87 3.89 -2.60
CA GLY A 108 14.72 2.84 -2.03
C GLY A 108 14.12 1.43 -2.18
N ASP A 109 12.94 1.30 -2.76
CA ASP A 109 12.35 0.01 -3.13
C ASP A 109 12.96 -0.53 -4.43
N TYR A 110 12.59 -1.75 -4.84
CA TYR A 110 13.04 -2.33 -6.10
C TYR A 110 12.57 -1.51 -7.30
N ALA A 111 13.41 -1.39 -8.32
CA ALA A 111 13.05 -0.69 -9.54
C ALA A 111 11.96 -1.45 -10.30
N VAL A 112 10.85 -0.75 -10.61
CA VAL A 112 9.68 -1.33 -11.30
C VAL A 112 10.07 -2.03 -12.59
N GLN A 113 10.95 -1.42 -13.38
CA GLN A 113 11.38 -2.00 -14.65
C GLN A 113 12.07 -3.37 -14.46
N GLU A 114 12.99 -3.50 -13.49
CA GLU A 114 13.67 -4.78 -13.24
C GLU A 114 12.70 -5.84 -12.70
N MET A 115 11.75 -5.41 -11.84
CA MET A 115 10.70 -6.31 -11.35
C MET A 115 9.82 -6.80 -12.49
N ASP A 116 9.37 -5.92 -13.37
CA ASP A 116 8.54 -6.29 -14.53
C ASP A 116 9.26 -7.29 -15.44
N GLU A 117 10.50 -7.00 -15.84
CA GLU A 117 11.30 -7.87 -16.69
C GLU A 117 11.48 -9.29 -16.12
N LYS A 118 11.60 -9.43 -14.81
CA LYS A 118 11.90 -10.71 -14.14
C LYS A 118 10.68 -11.44 -13.61
N LEU A 119 9.64 -10.74 -13.21
CA LEU A 119 8.48 -11.30 -12.51
C LEU A 119 7.20 -11.29 -13.35
N ASN A 120 7.07 -10.40 -14.34
CA ASN A 120 5.93 -10.39 -15.25
C ASN A 120 6.08 -11.45 -16.35
N VAL A 121 6.21 -12.70 -15.93
CA VAL A 121 6.36 -13.86 -16.81
C VAL A 121 5.23 -14.86 -16.56
N PRO A 122 4.81 -15.65 -17.58
CA PRO A 122 3.66 -16.56 -17.46
C PRO A 122 3.75 -17.52 -16.28
N GLU A 123 4.94 -18.01 -15.98
CA GLU A 123 5.19 -18.94 -14.89
C GLU A 123 4.93 -18.34 -13.52
N SER A 124 5.32 -17.07 -13.30
CA SER A 124 5.06 -16.34 -12.05
C SER A 124 3.57 -16.11 -11.85
N ILE A 125 2.85 -15.74 -12.92
CA ILE A 125 1.40 -15.52 -12.87
C ILE A 125 0.65 -16.83 -12.59
N LYS A 126 1.06 -17.94 -13.20
CA LYS A 126 0.49 -19.28 -12.92
C LYS A 126 0.70 -19.68 -11.45
N ARG A 127 1.88 -19.41 -10.88
CA ARG A 127 2.18 -19.71 -9.48
C ARG A 127 1.41 -18.80 -8.53
N LEU A 128 1.23 -17.52 -8.87
CA LEU A 128 0.38 -16.61 -8.12
C LEU A 128 -1.06 -17.13 -8.05
N TYR A 129 -1.62 -17.57 -9.18
CA TYR A 129 -2.92 -18.23 -9.24
C TYR A 129 -2.97 -19.52 -8.43
N ALA A 130 -1.95 -20.37 -8.54
CA ALA A 130 -1.88 -21.61 -7.76
C ALA A 130 -1.87 -21.36 -6.25
N SER A 131 -1.16 -20.33 -5.81
CA SER A 131 -1.15 -19.89 -4.40
C SER A 131 -2.53 -19.40 -3.96
N LEU A 132 -3.24 -18.61 -4.79
CA LEU A 132 -4.62 -18.20 -4.52
C LEU A 132 -5.52 -19.45 -4.34
N MET A 133 -5.42 -20.41 -5.24
CA MET A 133 -6.22 -21.65 -5.18
C MET A 133 -5.89 -22.52 -3.98
N GLN A 134 -4.64 -22.52 -3.54
CA GLN A 134 -4.19 -23.31 -2.39
C GLN A 134 -4.63 -22.71 -1.05
N TYR A 135 -4.50 -21.37 -0.90
CA TYR A 135 -4.63 -20.73 0.40
C TYR A 135 -5.90 -19.89 0.57
N ALA A 136 -6.51 -19.43 -0.54
CA ALA A 136 -7.62 -18.50 -0.50
C ALA A 136 -8.75 -18.85 -1.50
N LYS A 137 -8.90 -20.12 -1.88
CA LYS A 137 -9.93 -20.55 -2.82
C LYS A 137 -11.32 -20.13 -2.36
N GLY A 138 -12.06 -19.46 -3.24
CA GLY A 138 -13.43 -19.00 -2.98
C GLY A 138 -13.53 -17.76 -2.07
N ARG A 139 -12.40 -17.16 -1.69
CA ARG A 139 -12.37 -15.90 -0.97
C ARG A 139 -12.21 -14.74 -1.95
N LYS A 140 -12.68 -13.57 -1.55
CA LYS A 140 -12.36 -12.32 -2.24
C LYS A 140 -10.89 -12.00 -2.06
N GLY A 141 -10.27 -11.40 -3.08
CA GLY A 141 -8.85 -11.09 -3.05
C GLY A 141 -8.51 -9.71 -3.62
N ILE A 142 -7.44 -9.13 -3.10
CA ILE A 142 -6.80 -7.95 -3.67
C ILE A 142 -5.37 -8.34 -4.05
N VAL A 143 -4.99 -8.08 -5.30
CA VAL A 143 -3.64 -8.32 -5.80
C VAL A 143 -2.97 -6.98 -6.06
N PHE A 144 -1.78 -6.80 -5.52
CA PHE A 144 -0.91 -5.65 -5.77
C PHE A 144 0.06 -6.02 -6.88
N ALA A 145 -0.10 -5.38 -8.04
CA ALA A 145 0.71 -5.63 -9.22
C ALA A 145 1.88 -4.64 -9.33
N ILE A 146 2.92 -5.04 -10.03
CA ILE A 146 4.15 -4.27 -10.24
C ILE A 146 3.86 -3.00 -11.04
N ASP A 147 3.13 -3.16 -12.15
CA ASP A 147 2.74 -2.08 -13.05
C ASP A 147 1.38 -2.35 -13.72
N ILE A 148 0.96 -1.44 -14.59
CA ILE A 148 -0.34 -1.51 -15.27
C ILE A 148 -0.43 -2.73 -16.18
N LEU A 149 0.64 -3.07 -16.92
CA LEU A 149 0.65 -4.22 -17.80
C LEU A 149 0.55 -5.52 -17.01
N HIS A 150 1.33 -5.64 -15.94
CA HIS A 150 1.28 -6.78 -15.03
C HIS A 150 -0.13 -6.97 -14.43
N ALA A 151 -0.76 -5.89 -13.99
CA ALA A 151 -2.13 -5.95 -13.48
C ALA A 151 -3.13 -6.48 -14.51
N GLN A 152 -3.03 -6.00 -15.75
CA GLN A 152 -3.89 -6.43 -16.84
C GLN A 152 -3.68 -7.91 -17.21
N VAL A 153 -2.42 -8.36 -17.23
CA VAL A 153 -2.10 -9.77 -17.54
C VAL A 153 -2.61 -10.69 -16.45
N ILE A 154 -2.43 -10.34 -15.17
CA ILE A 154 -2.96 -11.10 -14.03
C ILE A 154 -4.49 -11.18 -14.12
N ALA A 155 -5.18 -10.05 -14.26
CA ALA A 155 -6.65 -10.01 -14.32
C ALA A 155 -7.18 -10.88 -15.47
N ARG A 156 -6.61 -10.76 -16.66
CA ARG A 156 -6.98 -11.57 -17.84
C ARG A 156 -6.74 -13.06 -17.59
N TYR A 157 -5.61 -13.42 -17.00
CA TYR A 157 -5.33 -14.83 -16.68
C TYR A 157 -6.34 -15.37 -15.66
N TYR A 158 -6.67 -14.61 -14.64
CA TYR A 158 -7.67 -15.00 -13.64
C TYR A 158 -9.05 -15.18 -14.26
N GLU A 159 -9.47 -14.27 -15.16
CA GLU A 159 -10.74 -14.42 -15.90
C GLU A 159 -10.76 -15.69 -16.75
N GLN A 160 -9.67 -16.04 -17.45
CA GLN A 160 -9.56 -17.29 -18.20
C GLN A 160 -9.68 -18.52 -17.29
N MET A 161 -9.28 -18.41 -16.05
CA MET A 161 -9.39 -19.46 -15.04
C MET A 161 -10.73 -19.45 -14.28
N GLY A 162 -11.69 -18.60 -14.67
CA GLY A 162 -13.02 -18.53 -14.10
C GLY A 162 -13.16 -17.64 -12.85
N ILE A 163 -12.16 -16.83 -12.52
CA ILE A 163 -12.24 -15.84 -11.45
C ILE A 163 -12.68 -14.49 -12.05
N ARG A 164 -13.72 -13.88 -11.50
CA ARG A 164 -14.19 -12.56 -11.93
C ARG A 164 -13.23 -11.48 -11.40
N ALA A 165 -12.20 -11.19 -12.18
CA ALA A 165 -11.13 -10.26 -11.82
C ALA A 165 -11.17 -8.99 -12.68
N VAL A 166 -10.71 -7.87 -12.13
CA VAL A 166 -10.55 -6.63 -12.87
C VAL A 166 -9.26 -5.91 -12.47
N ALA A 167 -8.56 -5.37 -13.47
CA ALA A 167 -7.40 -4.52 -13.23
C ALA A 167 -7.85 -3.05 -13.03
N LEU A 168 -7.30 -2.40 -12.00
CA LEU A 168 -7.52 -1.01 -11.67
C LEU A 168 -6.17 -0.28 -11.55
N ASP A 169 -6.06 0.88 -12.18
CA ASP A 169 -4.86 1.69 -12.20
C ASP A 169 -5.18 3.20 -12.17
N SER A 170 -4.15 4.05 -12.20
CA SER A 170 -4.31 5.50 -12.19
C SER A 170 -5.08 6.06 -13.39
N ASN A 171 -5.13 5.33 -14.52
CA ASN A 171 -5.87 5.72 -15.73
C ASN A 171 -7.34 5.32 -15.64
N THR A 172 -7.73 4.48 -14.67
CA THR A 172 -9.12 4.09 -14.47
C THR A 172 -9.93 5.28 -13.97
N PRO A 173 -10.96 5.75 -14.71
CA PRO A 173 -11.80 6.88 -14.29
C PRO A 173 -12.39 6.66 -12.89
N SER A 174 -12.44 7.71 -12.07
CA SER A 174 -12.90 7.64 -10.68
C SER A 174 -14.27 6.97 -10.53
N LYS A 175 -15.23 7.31 -11.41
CA LYS A 175 -16.56 6.70 -11.43
C LYS A 175 -16.50 5.19 -11.67
N LYS A 176 -15.74 4.75 -12.68
CA LYS A 176 -15.57 3.33 -12.99
C LYS A 176 -14.89 2.59 -11.84
N ARG A 177 -13.91 3.21 -11.19
CA ARG A 177 -13.24 2.64 -10.00
C ARG A 177 -14.23 2.41 -8.86
N GLN A 178 -15.09 3.39 -8.57
CA GLN A 178 -16.14 3.26 -7.56
C GLN A 178 -17.12 2.14 -7.90
N GLU A 179 -17.55 2.04 -9.16
CA GLU A 179 -18.44 0.97 -9.64
C GLU A 179 -17.81 -0.42 -9.44
N MET A 180 -16.50 -0.58 -9.77
CA MET A 180 -15.80 -1.86 -9.62
C MET A 180 -15.57 -2.23 -8.14
N VAL A 181 -15.24 -1.27 -7.28
CA VAL A 181 -15.14 -1.51 -5.84
C VAL A 181 -16.49 -1.89 -5.25
N GLU A 182 -17.57 -1.26 -5.70
CA GLU A 182 -18.92 -1.62 -5.24
C GLU A 182 -19.35 -3.01 -5.73
N ALA A 183 -19.05 -3.36 -6.98
CA ALA A 183 -19.26 -4.70 -7.53
C ALA A 183 -18.48 -5.76 -6.73
N PHE A 184 -17.25 -5.46 -6.35
CA PHE A 184 -16.45 -6.32 -5.49
C PHE A 184 -17.06 -6.46 -4.09
N ARG A 185 -17.56 -5.38 -3.49
CA ARG A 185 -18.27 -5.42 -2.20
C ARG A 185 -19.51 -6.32 -2.26
N LYS A 186 -20.27 -6.25 -3.35
CA LYS A 186 -21.48 -7.07 -3.58
C LYS A 186 -21.19 -8.54 -3.91
N GLY A 187 -19.92 -8.89 -4.18
CA GLY A 187 -19.56 -10.25 -4.61
C GLY A 187 -19.82 -10.51 -6.09
N GLU A 188 -20.00 -9.47 -6.89
CA GLU A 188 -20.08 -9.55 -8.36
C GLU A 188 -18.69 -9.72 -8.97
N LEU A 189 -17.64 -9.28 -8.26
CA LEU A 189 -16.22 -9.53 -8.54
C LEU A 189 -15.59 -10.32 -7.41
N ASP A 190 -14.66 -11.19 -7.76
CA ASP A 190 -13.90 -12.03 -6.82
C ASP A 190 -12.52 -11.42 -6.51
N CYS A 191 -11.95 -10.68 -7.46
CA CYS A 191 -10.58 -10.17 -7.32
C CYS A 191 -10.42 -8.76 -7.93
N LEU A 192 -9.79 -7.87 -7.16
CA LEU A 192 -9.30 -6.59 -7.66
C LEU A 192 -7.77 -6.69 -7.81
N VAL A 193 -7.28 -6.41 -9.01
CA VAL A 193 -5.83 -6.32 -9.29
C VAL A 193 -5.47 -4.86 -9.45
N ASN A 194 -4.64 -4.31 -8.59
CA ASN A 194 -4.39 -2.88 -8.55
C ASN A 194 -2.91 -2.51 -8.66
N VAL A 195 -2.65 -1.27 -9.08
CA VAL A 195 -1.33 -0.64 -9.10
C VAL A 195 -1.42 0.67 -8.34
N ASN A 196 -0.84 0.71 -7.14
CA ASN A 196 -0.71 1.88 -6.27
C ASN A 196 -2.04 2.64 -6.02
N LEU A 197 -3.17 1.93 -5.98
CA LEU A 197 -4.49 2.55 -5.73
C LEU A 197 -5.04 2.24 -4.34
N PHE A 198 -4.66 1.10 -3.77
CA PHE A 198 -5.19 0.58 -2.52
C PHE A 198 -4.09 0.46 -1.45
N ASP A 199 -3.03 1.27 -1.58
CA ASP A 199 -1.88 1.20 -0.68
C ASP A 199 -2.21 1.82 0.69
N GLU A 200 -2.68 3.06 0.70
CA GLU A 200 -3.02 3.80 1.92
C GLU A 200 -4.48 4.26 1.87
N GLY A 201 -5.17 4.18 3.01
CA GLY A 201 -6.56 4.66 3.15
C GLY A 201 -7.63 3.85 2.44
N PHE A 202 -7.31 2.68 1.87
CA PHE A 202 -8.32 1.79 1.31
C PHE A 202 -8.94 0.93 2.40
N ASP A 203 -10.23 1.14 2.65
CA ASP A 203 -11.01 0.36 3.61
C ASP A 203 -12.02 -0.53 2.89
N CYS A 204 -11.86 -1.85 3.03
CA CYS A 204 -12.79 -2.84 2.51
C CYS A 204 -13.01 -3.97 3.52
N PRO A 205 -13.95 -3.81 4.46
CA PRO A 205 -14.18 -4.76 5.54
C PRO A 205 -14.69 -6.14 5.10
N TYR A 206 -14.88 -6.36 3.80
CA TYR A 206 -15.41 -7.61 3.23
C TYR A 206 -14.34 -8.46 2.51
N VAL A 207 -13.07 -8.17 2.71
CA VAL A 207 -11.93 -8.94 2.17
C VAL A 207 -11.40 -9.89 3.22
#